data_3c8c501f8f064ae21f453b8cfa629153
#
_entry.id   3c8c501f8f064ae21f453b8cfa629153
#
_cell.length_a   1.000
_cell.length_b   1.000
_cell.length_c   1.000
_cell.angle_alpha   90.00
_cell.angle_beta   90.00
_cell.angle_gamma   90.00
#
_symmetry.space_group_name_H-M   'P 1'
#
loop_
_entity.id
_entity.type
_entity.pdbx_description
1 polymer ?
#
loop_
_entity_poly.entity_id
_entity_poly.type
_entity_poly.pdbx_seq_one_letter_code
_entity_poly.pdbx_strand_id
1 'polypeptide(L)'
;MIRIISFNINGLRARPHQLEELKIKYDPDIIAIQEIKVSDEDFPIHIPEELGYQYFNYGQKGFHGVAIFSKTQPVNIQKGLNGGDDEIQKRFIQCDYKTDLGLVSVCNSYFPQGENRKHSDKFPYKERYYKRITKHLSTLDNIVITGDFNIAPNRNDIGMNEDGIKRWLSQGHTAFLPEEIEWYEKMTSLGLKDVWRERNPDSTKCSWFDYRSRGFDQVPKRGLRIDHFLLSEKLQDKYISSEIDHEVRAMEKPSDHCPVVLDLDLEFI
;
A
#
# COMPACT_ATOMS: atom_id res chain seq x y z
N MET A 1 -3.72 -15.48 15.15
CA MET A 1 -2.80 -14.63 14.35
C MET A 1 -3.51 -14.22 13.07
N ILE A 2 -3.49 -12.92 12.73
CA ILE A 2 -4.03 -12.38 11.46
C ILE A 2 -2.86 -11.99 10.56
N ARG A 3 -2.85 -12.51 9.33
CA ARG A 3 -1.88 -12.15 8.29
C ARG A 3 -2.51 -11.27 7.23
N ILE A 4 -1.90 -10.12 6.99
CA ILE A 4 -2.33 -9.13 6.00
C ILE A 4 -1.24 -8.94 4.96
N ILE A 5 -1.58 -8.98 3.67
CA ILE A 5 -0.67 -8.65 2.58
C ILE A 5 -1.15 -7.36 1.90
N SER A 6 -0.23 -6.44 1.65
CA SER A 6 -0.44 -5.29 0.77
C SER A 6 0.30 -5.50 -0.54
N PHE A 7 -0.38 -5.28 -1.66
CA PHE A 7 0.22 -5.49 -2.96
C PHE A 7 -0.36 -4.57 -4.05
N ASN A 8 0.47 -3.64 -4.53
CA ASN A 8 0.16 -2.96 -5.78
C ASN A 8 0.41 -3.94 -6.94
N ILE A 9 -0.67 -4.53 -7.46
CA ILE A 9 -0.60 -5.58 -8.48
C ILE A 9 -0.37 -5.04 -9.89
N ASN A 10 -0.51 -3.73 -10.09
CA ASN A 10 -0.36 -3.07 -11.38
C ASN A 10 -1.19 -3.74 -12.50
N GLY A 11 -2.45 -4.05 -12.21
CA GLY A 11 -3.41 -4.70 -13.12
C GLY A 11 -3.77 -6.13 -12.73
N LEU A 12 -4.95 -6.27 -12.09
CA LEU A 12 -5.43 -7.53 -11.51
C LEU A 12 -5.52 -8.67 -12.54
N ARG A 13 -6.07 -8.40 -13.74
CA ARG A 13 -6.24 -9.40 -14.79
C ARG A 13 -4.92 -9.90 -15.40
N ALA A 14 -3.86 -9.12 -15.27
CA ALA A 14 -2.57 -9.46 -15.87
C ALA A 14 -1.71 -10.35 -14.96
N ARG A 15 -2.02 -10.43 -13.65
CA ARG A 15 -1.14 -11.04 -12.64
C ARG A 15 -1.86 -11.90 -11.60
N PRO A 16 -2.89 -12.70 -11.97
CA PRO A 16 -3.54 -13.60 -11.02
C PRO A 16 -2.55 -14.60 -10.42
N HIS A 17 -1.58 -15.08 -11.20
CA HIS A 17 -0.53 -16.00 -10.78
C HIS A 17 0.29 -15.51 -9.57
N GLN A 18 0.46 -14.19 -9.40
CA GLN A 18 1.14 -13.65 -8.23
C GLN A 18 0.25 -13.71 -6.98
N LEU A 19 -1.07 -13.59 -7.12
CA LEU A 19 -2.00 -13.80 -6.00
C LEU A 19 -2.10 -15.28 -5.61
N GLU A 20 -2.05 -16.18 -6.59
CA GLU A 20 -1.97 -17.63 -6.36
C GLU A 20 -0.72 -18.00 -5.56
N GLU A 21 0.43 -17.46 -5.95
CA GLU A 21 1.69 -17.66 -5.21
C GLU A 21 1.61 -17.12 -3.78
N LEU A 22 1.04 -15.92 -3.57
CA LEU A 22 0.82 -15.36 -2.24
C LEU A 22 -0.10 -16.24 -1.39
N LYS A 23 -1.14 -16.81 -2.00
CA LYS A 23 -2.04 -17.76 -1.33
C LYS A 23 -1.31 -19.03 -0.91
N ILE A 24 -0.51 -19.61 -1.79
CA ILE A 24 0.25 -20.83 -1.52
C ILE A 24 1.30 -20.60 -0.43
N LYS A 25 2.06 -19.51 -0.55
CA LYS A 25 3.21 -19.24 0.32
C LYS A 25 2.80 -18.78 1.71
N TYR A 26 1.78 -17.94 1.81
CA TYR A 26 1.44 -17.24 3.04
C TYR A 26 0.07 -17.57 3.61
N ASP A 27 -0.86 -18.04 2.78
CA ASP A 27 -2.29 -18.24 3.12
C ASP A 27 -2.89 -17.07 3.91
N PRO A 28 -2.77 -15.81 3.43
CA PRO A 28 -3.14 -14.63 4.20
C PRO A 28 -4.63 -14.59 4.52
N ASP A 29 -4.98 -13.91 5.60
CA ASP A 29 -6.38 -13.67 5.98
C ASP A 29 -6.98 -12.51 5.19
N ILE A 30 -6.13 -11.50 4.87
CA ILE A 30 -6.51 -10.31 4.11
C ILE A 30 -5.44 -10.01 3.06
N ILE A 31 -5.87 -9.67 1.83
CA ILE A 31 -5.01 -9.10 0.78
C ILE A 31 -5.56 -7.74 0.38
N ALA A 32 -4.82 -6.68 0.68
CA ALA A 32 -5.09 -5.30 0.29
C ALA A 32 -4.39 -5.01 -1.05
N ILE A 33 -5.17 -4.78 -2.11
CA ILE A 33 -4.67 -4.69 -3.48
C ILE A 33 -4.84 -3.28 -4.01
N GLN A 34 -3.79 -2.73 -4.64
CA GLN A 34 -3.82 -1.44 -5.31
C GLN A 34 -3.62 -1.62 -6.82
N GLU A 35 -4.03 -0.64 -7.60
CA GLU A 35 -3.99 -0.62 -9.06
C GLU A 35 -4.66 -1.84 -9.71
N ILE A 36 -5.88 -2.17 -9.29
CA ILE A 36 -6.64 -3.28 -9.92
C ILE A 36 -6.96 -3.01 -11.39
N LYS A 37 -7.08 -1.74 -11.81
CA LYS A 37 -7.28 -1.25 -13.20
C LYS A 37 -8.51 -1.81 -13.90
N VAL A 38 -9.51 -2.22 -13.15
CA VAL A 38 -10.81 -2.70 -13.64
C VAL A 38 -11.94 -1.93 -12.97
N SER A 39 -13.04 -1.71 -13.67
CA SER A 39 -14.27 -1.14 -13.09
C SER A 39 -14.96 -2.15 -12.16
N ASP A 40 -15.91 -1.68 -11.35
CA ASP A 40 -16.66 -2.58 -10.48
C ASP A 40 -17.53 -3.55 -11.31
N GLU A 41 -18.09 -3.10 -12.44
CA GLU A 41 -18.90 -3.93 -13.34
C GLU A 41 -18.08 -5.02 -14.06
N ASP A 42 -16.81 -4.73 -14.36
CA ASP A 42 -15.90 -5.64 -15.08
C ASP A 42 -15.00 -6.46 -14.13
N PHE A 43 -15.25 -6.40 -12.82
CA PHE A 43 -14.39 -7.03 -11.83
C PHE A 43 -14.32 -8.56 -12.04
N PRO A 44 -13.10 -9.15 -12.12
CA PRO A 44 -12.93 -10.59 -12.38
C PRO A 44 -13.18 -11.41 -11.10
N ILE A 45 -14.46 -11.64 -10.77
CA ILE A 45 -14.91 -12.29 -9.53
C ILE A 45 -14.32 -13.69 -9.33
N HIS A 46 -14.04 -14.40 -10.44
CA HIS A 46 -13.44 -15.74 -10.38
C HIS A 46 -12.06 -15.75 -9.67
N ILE A 47 -11.27 -14.67 -9.77
CA ILE A 47 -9.94 -14.61 -9.16
C ILE A 47 -10.02 -14.74 -7.63
N PRO A 48 -10.73 -13.88 -6.87
CA PRO A 48 -10.84 -14.06 -5.42
C PRO A 48 -11.60 -15.34 -5.05
N GLU A 49 -12.64 -15.76 -5.79
CA GLU A 49 -13.43 -16.95 -5.51
C GLU A 49 -12.59 -18.24 -5.59
N GLU A 50 -11.78 -18.40 -6.64
CA GLU A 50 -10.88 -19.54 -6.82
C GLU A 50 -9.79 -19.61 -5.73
N LEU A 51 -9.40 -18.45 -5.18
CA LEU A 51 -8.47 -18.34 -4.06
C LEU A 51 -9.15 -18.53 -2.68
N GLY A 52 -10.49 -18.64 -2.64
CA GLY A 52 -11.26 -18.85 -1.41
C GLY A 52 -11.48 -17.57 -0.59
N TYR A 53 -11.54 -16.40 -1.24
CA TYR A 53 -11.76 -15.11 -0.59
C TYR A 53 -13.12 -14.50 -0.97
N GLN A 54 -13.72 -13.80 -0.02
CA GLN A 54 -14.67 -12.73 -0.30
C GLN A 54 -13.90 -11.51 -0.80
N TYR A 55 -14.55 -10.65 -1.59
CA TYR A 55 -13.90 -9.49 -2.18
C TYR A 55 -14.74 -8.22 -2.00
N PHE A 56 -14.04 -7.14 -1.78
CA PHE A 56 -14.58 -5.79 -1.64
C PHE A 56 -13.73 -4.88 -2.52
N ASN A 57 -14.33 -4.32 -3.57
CA ASN A 57 -13.61 -3.54 -4.58
C ASN A 57 -14.19 -2.15 -4.73
N TYR A 58 -13.33 -1.21 -5.10
CA TYR A 58 -13.65 0.13 -5.52
C TYR A 58 -12.85 0.41 -6.78
N GLY A 59 -13.43 0.03 -7.90
CA GLY A 59 -12.76 -0.15 -9.18
C GLY A 59 -12.85 1.03 -10.12
N GLN A 60 -11.81 1.23 -10.92
CA GLN A 60 -11.76 2.23 -12.00
C GLN A 60 -11.17 1.60 -13.25
N LYS A 61 -11.84 1.76 -14.38
CA LYS A 61 -11.42 1.17 -15.66
C LYS A 61 -10.09 1.76 -16.13
N GLY A 62 -9.13 0.88 -16.37
CA GLY A 62 -7.83 1.21 -16.96
C GLY A 62 -6.82 1.90 -16.04
N PHE A 63 -7.26 2.50 -14.94
CA PHE A 63 -6.41 3.25 -14.00
C PHE A 63 -6.83 2.97 -12.56
N HIS A 64 -5.92 3.17 -11.60
CA HIS A 64 -6.24 3.14 -10.17
C HIS A 64 -7.05 1.90 -9.74
N GLY A 65 -8.01 2.10 -8.83
CA GLY A 65 -8.82 1.04 -8.26
C GLY A 65 -8.10 0.28 -7.15
N VAL A 66 -8.86 0.00 -6.08
CA VAL A 66 -8.37 -0.75 -4.91
C VAL A 66 -9.34 -1.87 -4.57
N ALA A 67 -8.85 -2.94 -3.95
CA ALA A 67 -9.68 -4.02 -3.46
C ALA A 67 -9.10 -4.59 -2.15
N ILE A 68 -9.98 -5.20 -1.35
CA ILE A 68 -9.61 -6.04 -0.22
C ILE A 68 -10.22 -7.42 -0.47
N PHE A 69 -9.36 -8.46 -0.48
CA PHE A 69 -9.79 -9.85 -0.42
C PHE A 69 -9.66 -10.32 1.02
N SER A 70 -10.67 -11.01 1.55
CA SER A 70 -10.70 -11.41 2.94
C SER A 70 -11.35 -12.77 3.13
N LYS A 71 -10.79 -13.61 4.02
CA LYS A 71 -11.44 -14.85 4.47
C LYS A 71 -12.63 -14.55 5.39
N THR A 72 -12.61 -13.41 6.09
CA THR A 72 -13.62 -13.00 7.06
C THR A 72 -14.45 -11.84 6.53
N GLN A 73 -15.78 -11.91 6.75
CA GLN A 73 -16.70 -10.80 6.39
C GLN A 73 -16.45 -9.60 7.31
N PRO A 74 -16.13 -8.40 6.77
CA PRO A 74 -16.06 -7.18 7.58
C PRO A 74 -17.46 -6.76 8.06
N VAL A 75 -17.50 -6.09 9.20
CA VAL A 75 -18.76 -5.55 9.75
C VAL A 75 -19.15 -4.21 9.13
N ASN A 76 -18.20 -3.53 8.52
CA ASN A 76 -18.43 -2.29 7.78
C ASN A 76 -17.45 -2.15 6.61
N ILE A 77 -17.89 -1.51 5.54
CA ILE A 77 -17.08 -1.24 4.36
C ILE A 77 -17.29 0.21 3.95
N GLN A 78 -16.20 0.97 3.83
CA GLN A 78 -16.23 2.32 3.29
C GLN A 78 -15.42 2.38 1.99
N LYS A 79 -16.05 2.85 0.93
CA LYS A 79 -15.41 3.11 -0.38
C LYS A 79 -15.20 4.61 -0.55
N GLY A 80 -13.95 5.01 -0.81
CA GLY A 80 -13.57 6.41 -0.95
C GLY A 80 -13.45 7.18 0.37
N LEU A 81 -12.82 8.35 0.29
CA LEU A 81 -12.70 9.30 1.41
C LEU A 81 -13.79 10.37 1.29
N ASN A 82 -14.53 10.63 2.35
CA ASN A 82 -15.60 11.63 2.34
C ASN A 82 -15.12 13.03 1.91
N GLY A 83 -15.89 13.70 1.07
CA GLY A 83 -15.74 15.12 0.75
C GLY A 83 -14.64 15.46 -0.27
N GLY A 84 -14.52 14.78 -1.40
CA GLY A 84 -13.56 15.16 -2.42
C GLY A 84 -13.61 14.41 -3.75
N ASP A 85 -12.50 14.40 -4.48
CA ASP A 85 -12.35 13.93 -5.85
C ASP A 85 -12.35 12.40 -6.00
N ASP A 86 -12.76 11.63 -4.98
CA ASP A 86 -12.70 10.15 -4.98
C ASP A 86 -13.68 9.51 -5.95
N GLU A 87 -14.75 10.21 -6.30
CA GLU A 87 -15.65 9.75 -7.38
C GLU A 87 -14.92 9.67 -8.73
N ILE A 88 -13.87 10.51 -8.90
CA ILE A 88 -13.06 10.57 -10.12
C ILE A 88 -11.93 9.53 -10.06
N GLN A 89 -11.30 9.36 -8.88
CA GLN A 89 -10.16 8.46 -8.68
C GLN A 89 -10.41 7.49 -7.53
N LYS A 90 -10.65 6.23 -7.85
CA LYS A 90 -10.95 5.16 -6.90
C LYS A 90 -9.66 4.67 -6.23
N ARG A 91 -9.29 5.27 -5.06
CA ARG A 91 -7.97 5.10 -4.42
C ARG A 91 -7.99 4.59 -2.98
N PHE A 92 -9.17 4.50 -2.35
CA PHE A 92 -9.29 4.15 -0.94
C PHE A 92 -10.45 3.20 -0.69
N ILE A 93 -10.20 2.17 0.11
CA ILE A 93 -11.23 1.29 0.67
C ILE A 93 -10.84 0.91 2.09
N GLN A 94 -11.81 0.91 3.00
CA GLN A 94 -11.67 0.49 4.38
C GLN A 94 -12.63 -0.67 4.65
N CYS A 95 -12.13 -1.69 5.34
CA CYS A 95 -12.92 -2.77 5.89
C CYS A 95 -12.69 -2.84 7.40
N ASP A 96 -13.76 -2.84 8.18
CA ASP A 96 -13.70 -2.92 9.63
C ASP A 96 -14.01 -4.33 10.10
N TYR A 97 -13.17 -4.89 10.95
CA TYR A 97 -13.27 -6.26 11.46
C TYR A 97 -13.39 -6.27 12.98
N LYS A 98 -14.22 -7.18 13.49
CA LYS A 98 -14.25 -7.48 14.93
C LYS A 98 -13.09 -8.41 15.26
N THR A 99 -12.31 -8.05 16.27
CA THR A 99 -11.17 -8.83 16.76
C THR A 99 -11.19 -8.88 18.29
N ASP A 100 -10.33 -9.70 18.86
CA ASP A 100 -10.09 -9.77 20.32
C ASP A 100 -9.57 -8.45 20.91
N LEU A 101 -9.03 -7.53 20.08
CA LEU A 101 -8.68 -6.16 20.47
C LEU A 101 -9.87 -5.16 20.36
N GLY A 102 -11.00 -5.60 19.82
CA GLY A 102 -12.14 -4.76 19.45
C GLY A 102 -12.23 -4.53 17.94
N LEU A 103 -12.81 -3.38 17.54
CA LEU A 103 -12.92 -3.05 16.12
C LEU A 103 -11.56 -2.60 15.57
N VAL A 104 -11.11 -3.25 14.49
CA VAL A 104 -9.89 -2.90 13.74
C VAL A 104 -10.25 -2.47 12.33
N SER A 105 -9.82 -1.29 11.93
CA SER A 105 -10.01 -0.73 10.60
C SER A 105 -8.80 -1.03 9.71
N VAL A 106 -8.97 -1.87 8.69
CA VAL A 106 -7.97 -2.12 7.65
C VAL A 106 -8.23 -1.16 6.50
N CYS A 107 -7.38 -0.16 6.38
CA CYS A 107 -7.43 0.89 5.37
C CYS A 107 -6.46 0.58 4.24
N ASN A 108 -6.96 0.32 3.04
CA ASN A 108 -6.17 0.11 1.84
C ASN A 108 -6.19 1.34 0.95
N SER A 109 -5.02 1.89 0.63
CA SER A 109 -4.92 3.12 -0.15
C SER A 109 -3.88 3.05 -1.26
N TYR A 110 -4.26 3.54 -2.45
CA TYR A 110 -3.35 3.87 -3.54
C TYR A 110 -3.16 5.39 -3.58
N PHE A 111 -2.14 5.89 -2.87
CA PHE A 111 -1.86 7.32 -2.82
C PHE A 111 -1.43 7.86 -4.18
N PRO A 112 -1.82 9.09 -4.54
CA PRO A 112 -1.41 9.68 -5.81
C PRO A 112 0.11 9.80 -5.95
N GLN A 113 0.63 9.46 -7.12
CA GLN A 113 2.06 9.54 -7.40
C GLN A 113 2.54 11.00 -7.53
N GLY A 114 1.71 11.90 -8.06
CA GLY A 114 1.99 13.35 -8.17
C GLY A 114 2.81 13.76 -9.37
N GLU A 115 3.45 12.83 -10.07
CA GLU A 115 4.28 12.99 -11.27
C GLU A 115 5.52 13.88 -11.07
N ASN A 116 5.32 15.18 -10.86
CA ASN A 116 6.40 16.14 -10.65
C ASN A 116 5.89 17.33 -9.83
N ARG A 117 6.76 17.93 -9.00
CA ARG A 117 6.45 19.12 -8.19
C ARG A 117 5.83 20.27 -9.01
N LYS A 118 6.19 20.40 -10.28
CA LYS A 118 5.70 21.46 -11.17
C LYS A 118 4.39 21.12 -11.88
N HIS A 119 3.87 19.91 -11.72
CA HIS A 119 2.61 19.53 -12.37
C HIS A 119 1.43 20.25 -11.70
N SER A 120 0.70 21.04 -12.49
CA SER A 120 -0.36 21.95 -12.02
C SER A 120 -1.51 21.25 -11.27
N ASP A 121 -1.79 20.00 -11.59
CA ASP A 121 -2.96 19.27 -11.07
C ASP A 121 -2.58 18.07 -10.18
N LYS A 122 -1.67 17.20 -10.66
CA LYS A 122 -1.36 15.93 -9.99
C LYS A 122 -0.61 16.12 -8.68
N PHE A 123 0.31 17.07 -8.60
CA PHE A 123 1.05 17.31 -7.37
C PHE A 123 0.18 17.96 -6.29
N PRO A 124 -0.59 19.04 -6.57
CA PRO A 124 -1.58 19.55 -5.62
C PRO A 124 -2.67 18.54 -5.24
N TYR A 125 -3.05 17.64 -6.17
CA TYR A 125 -3.99 16.56 -5.85
C TYR A 125 -3.39 15.59 -4.82
N LYS A 126 -2.10 15.22 -4.94
CA LYS A 126 -1.39 14.38 -3.96
C LYS A 126 -1.41 15.03 -2.57
N GLU A 127 -1.10 16.32 -2.47
CA GLU A 127 -1.16 17.06 -1.22
C GLU A 127 -2.55 17.01 -0.59
N ARG A 128 -3.61 17.34 -1.37
CA ARG A 128 -5.00 17.27 -0.88
C ARG A 128 -5.39 15.88 -0.42
N TYR A 129 -4.94 14.84 -1.13
CA TYR A 129 -5.21 13.45 -0.78
C TYR A 129 -4.59 13.10 0.58
N TYR A 130 -3.31 13.44 0.82
CA TYR A 130 -2.65 13.25 2.11
C TYR A 130 -3.37 13.98 3.25
N LYS A 131 -3.80 15.22 3.05
CA LYS A 131 -4.58 15.99 4.03
C LYS A 131 -5.92 15.31 4.37
N ARG A 132 -6.61 14.80 3.37
CA ARG A 132 -7.93 14.14 3.52
C ARG A 132 -7.81 12.80 4.22
N ILE A 133 -6.88 11.95 3.82
CA ILE A 133 -6.70 10.65 4.46
C ILE A 133 -6.21 10.81 5.90
N THR A 134 -5.31 11.75 6.18
CA THR A 134 -4.89 12.08 7.55
C THR A 134 -6.09 12.48 8.41
N LYS A 135 -6.97 13.35 7.90
CA LYS A 135 -8.21 13.72 8.58
C LYS A 135 -9.14 12.53 8.81
N HIS A 136 -9.28 11.64 7.83
CA HIS A 136 -10.09 10.43 7.97
C HIS A 136 -9.51 9.50 9.05
N LEU A 137 -8.21 9.20 8.99
CA LEU A 137 -7.54 8.34 9.97
C LEU A 137 -7.64 8.89 11.41
N SER A 138 -7.66 10.21 11.61
CA SER A 138 -7.82 10.81 12.94
C SER A 138 -9.19 10.55 13.59
N THR A 139 -10.14 9.97 12.88
CA THR A 139 -11.46 9.58 13.39
C THR A 139 -11.56 8.10 13.78
N LEU A 140 -10.51 7.34 13.58
CA LEU A 140 -10.45 5.89 13.82
C LEU A 140 -9.54 5.57 15.02
N ASP A 141 -9.80 4.45 15.71
CA ASP A 141 -9.02 4.05 16.89
C ASP A 141 -7.91 3.03 16.55
N ASN A 142 -8.29 1.78 16.20
CA ASN A 142 -7.32 0.73 15.91
C ASN A 142 -7.14 0.62 14.39
N ILE A 143 -6.02 1.15 13.90
CA ILE A 143 -5.80 1.35 12.46
C ILE A 143 -4.67 0.49 11.96
N VAL A 144 -4.92 -0.27 10.89
CA VAL A 144 -3.93 -0.76 9.94
C VAL A 144 -4.11 0.04 8.67
N ILE A 145 -3.26 1.03 8.40
CA ILE A 145 -3.23 1.68 7.08
C ILE A 145 -2.11 1.10 6.24
N THR A 146 -2.44 0.67 5.04
CA THR A 146 -1.50 0.05 4.11
C THR A 146 -1.76 0.44 2.67
N GLY A 147 -0.82 0.14 1.80
CA GLY A 147 -0.89 0.35 0.36
C GLY A 147 0.37 0.95 -0.23
N ASP A 148 0.23 1.45 -1.45
CA ASP A 148 1.26 2.22 -2.14
C ASP A 148 1.13 3.70 -1.77
N PHE A 149 2.02 4.15 -0.89
CA PHE A 149 2.04 5.54 -0.40
C PHE A 149 2.67 6.52 -1.40
N ASN A 150 3.40 5.99 -2.39
CA ASN A 150 4.17 6.80 -3.31
C ASN A 150 5.13 7.81 -2.63
N ILE A 151 5.55 7.50 -1.38
CA ILE A 151 6.55 8.24 -0.62
C ILE A 151 7.55 7.26 0.00
N ALA A 152 8.85 7.56 -0.15
CA ALA A 152 9.98 6.93 0.51
C ALA A 152 10.47 7.87 1.64
N PRO A 153 10.00 7.69 2.90
CA PRO A 153 10.16 8.72 3.94
C PRO A 153 11.58 8.81 4.51
N ASN A 154 12.38 7.76 4.41
CA ASN A 154 13.71 7.71 5.00
C ASN A 154 14.80 7.58 3.93
N ARG A 155 16.04 7.99 4.27
CA ARG A 155 17.19 7.81 3.37
C ARG A 155 17.39 6.35 2.94
N ASN A 156 17.18 5.41 3.87
CA ASN A 156 17.31 3.97 3.61
C ASN A 156 16.17 3.38 2.76
N ASP A 157 15.10 4.16 2.49
CA ASP A 157 14.02 3.79 1.58
C ASP A 157 14.33 4.14 0.11
N ILE A 158 15.47 4.80 -0.13
CA ILE A 158 15.86 5.32 -1.44
C ILE A 158 17.08 4.56 -1.94
N GLY A 159 16.88 3.58 -2.82
CA GLY A 159 17.93 2.76 -3.41
C GLY A 159 18.70 3.49 -4.53
N MET A 160 19.10 4.75 -4.30
CA MET A 160 19.90 5.57 -5.20
C MET A 160 21.13 6.12 -4.46
N ASN A 161 22.21 6.39 -5.22
CA ASN A 161 23.35 7.10 -4.70
C ASN A 161 23.04 8.61 -4.54
N GLU A 162 23.92 9.33 -3.83
CA GLU A 162 23.70 10.74 -3.52
C GLU A 162 23.55 11.63 -4.77
N ASP A 163 24.28 11.37 -5.84
CA ASP A 163 24.16 12.13 -7.07
C ASP A 163 22.82 11.87 -7.80
N GLY A 164 22.33 10.63 -7.73
CA GLY A 164 21.00 10.26 -8.20
C GLY A 164 19.90 10.98 -7.44
N ILE A 165 19.99 11.03 -6.11
CA ILE A 165 19.06 11.75 -5.23
C ILE A 165 19.07 13.27 -5.55
N LYS A 166 20.25 13.89 -5.61
CA LYS A 166 20.38 15.32 -5.94
C LYS A 166 19.73 15.64 -7.29
N ARG A 167 20.00 14.80 -8.30
CA ARG A 167 19.39 14.95 -9.64
C ARG A 167 17.87 14.82 -9.59
N TRP A 168 17.35 13.81 -8.92
CA TRP A 168 15.92 13.56 -8.75
C TRP A 168 15.21 14.77 -8.14
N LEU A 169 15.73 15.27 -7.02
CA LEU A 169 15.20 16.44 -6.33
C LEU A 169 15.29 17.72 -7.19
N SER A 170 16.42 17.95 -7.87
CA SER A 170 16.60 19.13 -8.74
C SER A 170 15.63 19.16 -9.92
N GLN A 171 15.22 17.99 -10.40
CA GLN A 171 14.23 17.84 -11.46
C GLN A 171 12.78 17.93 -10.95
N GLY A 172 12.58 17.93 -9.63
CA GLY A 172 11.27 17.99 -9.00
C GLY A 172 10.46 16.69 -9.07
N HIS A 173 11.14 15.57 -9.24
CA HIS A 173 10.47 14.25 -9.18
C HIS A 173 9.94 13.95 -7.80
N THR A 174 8.76 13.36 -7.74
CA THR A 174 8.07 12.99 -6.51
C THR A 174 8.65 11.71 -5.88
N ALA A 175 8.16 11.34 -4.74
CA ALA A 175 8.41 10.22 -3.85
C ALA A 175 9.26 10.54 -2.60
N PHE A 176 10.07 11.59 -2.59
CA PHE A 176 10.84 11.99 -1.39
C PHE A 176 11.19 13.49 -1.41
N LEU A 177 10.32 14.32 -1.96
CA LEU A 177 10.43 15.78 -1.82
C LEU A 177 10.22 16.17 -0.34
N PRO A 178 10.87 17.24 0.16
CA PRO A 178 10.71 17.66 1.56
C PRO A 178 9.25 17.81 2.00
N GLU A 179 8.40 18.42 1.17
CA GLU A 179 6.97 18.58 1.46
C GLU A 179 6.21 17.24 1.49
N GLU A 180 6.62 16.25 0.70
CA GLU A 180 6.03 14.91 0.74
C GLU A 180 6.37 14.21 2.06
N ILE A 181 7.60 14.36 2.54
CA ILE A 181 8.01 13.85 3.85
C ILE A 181 7.19 14.52 4.96
N GLU A 182 6.98 15.85 4.91
CA GLU A 182 6.13 16.56 5.86
C GLU A 182 4.69 16.04 5.88
N TRP A 183 4.12 15.70 4.72
CA TRP A 183 2.76 15.12 4.65
C TRP A 183 2.71 13.73 5.30
N TYR A 184 3.73 12.91 5.06
CA TYR A 184 3.85 11.60 5.68
C TYR A 184 4.04 11.72 7.21
N GLU A 185 4.92 12.59 7.68
CA GLU A 185 5.17 12.86 9.09
C GLU A 185 3.91 13.37 9.80
N LYS A 186 3.14 14.26 9.14
CA LYS A 186 1.86 14.72 9.67
C LYS A 186 0.85 13.58 9.86
N MET A 187 0.82 12.63 8.96
CA MET A 187 -0.04 11.45 9.07
C MET A 187 0.46 10.53 10.21
N THR A 188 1.75 10.29 10.29
CA THR A 188 2.32 9.45 11.36
C THR A 188 2.26 10.10 12.74
N SER A 189 2.16 11.44 12.83
CA SER A 189 1.93 12.16 14.10
C SER A 189 0.60 11.84 14.79
N LEU A 190 -0.31 11.12 14.11
CA LEU A 190 -1.51 10.53 14.72
C LEU A 190 -1.20 9.30 15.62
N GLY A 191 0.06 8.98 15.89
CA GLY A 191 0.48 7.77 16.62
C GLY A 191 0.63 6.54 15.73
N LEU A 192 0.64 6.74 14.39
CA LEU A 192 0.84 5.67 13.43
C LEU A 192 2.34 5.41 13.22
N LYS A 193 2.76 4.15 13.31
CA LYS A 193 4.16 3.75 13.14
C LYS A 193 4.38 2.81 11.98
N ASP A 194 5.44 3.08 11.23
CA ASP A 194 5.99 2.17 10.21
C ASP A 194 6.75 1.03 10.91
N VAL A 195 6.02 -0.03 11.24
CA VAL A 195 6.54 -1.14 12.03
C VAL A 195 7.65 -1.91 11.34
N TRP A 196 7.63 -1.97 10.00
CA TRP A 196 8.72 -2.60 9.27
C TRP A 196 10.03 -1.79 9.43
N ARG A 197 9.99 -0.48 9.29
CA ARG A 197 11.16 0.39 9.44
C ARG A 197 11.69 0.40 10.87
N GLU A 198 10.82 0.40 11.89
CA GLU A 198 11.25 0.31 13.28
C GLU A 198 12.04 -0.97 13.58
N ARG A 199 11.64 -2.10 13.00
CA ARG A 199 12.31 -3.39 13.19
C ARG A 199 13.51 -3.60 12.26
N ASN A 200 13.60 -2.84 11.19
CA ASN A 200 14.65 -2.93 10.18
C ASN A 200 15.28 -1.54 9.90
N PRO A 201 15.85 -0.86 10.92
CA PRO A 201 16.29 0.53 10.82
C PRO A 201 17.36 0.75 9.74
N ASP A 202 18.25 -0.22 9.54
CA ASP A 202 19.37 -0.12 8.60
C ASP A 202 19.09 -0.78 7.24
N SER A 203 17.95 -1.43 7.07
CA SER A 203 17.64 -2.12 5.83
C SER A 203 17.40 -1.14 4.67
N THR A 204 18.00 -1.44 3.52
CA THR A 204 17.82 -0.74 2.24
C THR A 204 16.90 -1.50 1.27
N LYS A 205 16.11 -2.45 1.79
CA LYS A 205 15.21 -3.27 0.99
C LYS A 205 14.07 -2.39 0.43
N CYS A 206 13.96 -2.34 -0.89
CA CYS A 206 12.94 -1.56 -1.60
C CYS A 206 11.72 -2.43 -1.91
N SER A 207 10.54 -1.79 -2.08
CA SER A 207 9.29 -2.44 -2.45
C SER A 207 8.88 -2.18 -3.90
N TRP A 208 9.44 -1.17 -4.55
CA TRP A 208 9.15 -0.79 -5.92
C TRP A 208 10.41 -0.64 -6.76
N PHE A 209 10.34 -1.09 -8.03
CA PHE A 209 11.46 -1.06 -8.98
C PHE A 209 10.97 -0.70 -10.37
N ASP A 210 11.40 0.45 -10.87
CA ASP A 210 11.05 0.90 -12.22
C ASP A 210 11.50 -0.11 -13.29
N TYR A 211 10.56 -0.55 -14.11
CA TYR A 211 10.84 -1.50 -15.23
C TYR A 211 11.84 -0.98 -16.22
N ARG A 212 11.81 0.32 -16.55
CA ARG A 212 12.65 0.93 -17.59
C ARG A 212 14.11 0.93 -17.19
N SER A 213 14.38 1.21 -15.92
CA SER A 213 15.74 1.23 -15.37
C SER A 213 16.24 -0.18 -15.03
N ARG A 214 15.36 -1.19 -15.02
CA ARG A 214 15.65 -2.56 -14.59
C ARG A 214 16.31 -2.59 -13.20
N GLY A 215 15.84 -1.74 -12.30
CA GLY A 215 16.44 -1.53 -10.98
C GLY A 215 16.45 -2.78 -10.10
N PHE A 216 15.49 -3.70 -10.30
CA PHE A 216 15.42 -4.97 -9.58
C PHE A 216 16.60 -5.90 -9.90
N ASP A 217 17.10 -5.89 -11.15
CA ASP A 217 18.19 -6.75 -11.63
C ASP A 217 19.58 -6.19 -11.28
N GLN A 218 19.66 -4.95 -10.77
CA GLN A 218 20.93 -4.33 -10.42
C GLN A 218 21.50 -4.81 -9.08
N VAL A 219 22.82 -4.70 -8.92
CA VAL A 219 23.52 -5.01 -7.66
C VAL A 219 24.38 -3.79 -7.28
N PRO A 220 24.05 -3.09 -6.17
CA PRO A 220 22.84 -3.25 -5.36
C PRO A 220 21.56 -2.90 -6.12
N LYS A 221 20.42 -3.47 -5.71
CA LYS A 221 19.12 -3.15 -6.31
C LYS A 221 18.81 -1.65 -6.20
N ARG A 222 18.21 -1.07 -7.26
CA ARG A 222 17.85 0.34 -7.33
C ARG A 222 16.34 0.51 -7.42
N GLY A 223 15.74 0.88 -6.33
CA GLY A 223 14.30 1.07 -6.20
C GLY A 223 13.94 2.05 -5.09
N LEU A 224 12.69 2.05 -4.71
CA LEU A 224 12.16 2.81 -3.57
C LEU A 224 11.36 1.88 -2.67
N ARG A 225 11.33 2.13 -1.37
CA ARG A 225 10.34 1.54 -0.48
C ARG A 225 9.21 2.55 -0.31
N ILE A 226 8.11 2.29 -1.00
CA ILE A 226 6.93 3.16 -1.05
C ILE A 226 5.63 2.44 -0.66
N ASP A 227 5.71 1.14 -0.42
CA ASP A 227 4.61 0.33 0.09
C ASP A 227 4.82 0.11 1.59
N HIS A 228 3.86 0.51 2.42
CA HIS A 228 4.01 0.54 3.86
C HIS A 228 2.85 -0.10 4.60
N PHE A 229 3.12 -0.53 5.84
CA PHE A 229 2.15 -0.77 6.89
C PHE A 229 2.40 0.20 8.04
N LEU A 230 1.40 1.04 8.34
CA LEU A 230 1.43 1.88 9.52
C LEU A 230 0.36 1.38 10.50
N LEU A 231 0.76 1.20 11.76
CA LEU A 231 -0.10 0.68 12.83
C LEU A 231 -0.34 1.74 13.91
N SER A 232 -1.57 1.85 14.39
CA SER A 232 -1.90 2.61 15.59
C SER A 232 -1.29 1.96 16.85
N GLU A 233 -1.16 2.73 17.93
CA GLU A 233 -0.42 2.37 19.14
C GLU A 233 -0.77 0.97 19.68
N LYS A 234 -2.04 0.66 19.90
CA LYS A 234 -2.45 -0.65 20.41
C LYS A 234 -2.10 -1.82 19.48
N LEU A 235 -2.06 -1.59 18.17
CA LEU A 235 -1.71 -2.62 17.19
C LEU A 235 -0.19 -2.82 17.08
N GLN A 236 0.62 -1.85 17.49
CA GLN A 236 2.08 -2.00 17.55
C GLN A 236 2.46 -3.07 18.57
N ASP A 237 1.74 -3.18 19.69
CA ASP A 237 1.96 -4.21 20.72
C ASP A 237 1.56 -5.62 20.20
N LYS A 238 0.77 -5.68 19.15
CA LYS A 238 0.32 -6.91 18.48
C LYS A 238 1.19 -7.34 17.29
N TYR A 239 2.22 -6.56 16.97
CA TYR A 239 3.12 -6.86 15.85
C TYR A 239 3.94 -8.13 16.11
N ILE A 240 3.91 -9.07 15.16
CA ILE A 240 4.74 -10.28 15.14
C ILE A 240 5.89 -10.12 14.15
N SER A 241 5.56 -9.89 12.88
CA SER A 241 6.55 -9.81 11.81
C SER A 241 6.05 -8.99 10.61
N SER A 242 6.98 -8.53 9.81
CA SER A 242 6.69 -7.98 8.48
C SER A 242 7.82 -8.25 7.50
N GLU A 243 7.46 -8.43 6.23
CA GLU A 243 8.39 -8.76 5.16
C GLU A 243 8.03 -8.03 3.85
N ILE A 244 9.06 -7.69 3.05
CA ILE A 244 8.92 -7.27 1.66
C ILE A 244 9.35 -8.45 0.78
N ASP A 245 8.44 -9.04 0.02
CA ASP A 245 8.71 -10.26 -0.74
C ASP A 245 9.31 -9.99 -2.12
N HIS A 246 10.62 -10.18 -2.22
CA HIS A 246 11.33 -10.09 -3.49
C HIS A 246 11.20 -11.33 -4.38
N GLU A 247 10.79 -12.49 -3.85
CA GLU A 247 10.62 -13.72 -4.64
C GLU A 247 9.42 -13.60 -5.57
N VAL A 248 8.29 -13.11 -5.05
CA VAL A 248 7.11 -12.82 -5.87
C VAL A 248 7.42 -11.74 -6.92
N ARG A 249 8.24 -10.74 -6.59
CA ARG A 249 8.72 -9.74 -7.56
C ARG A 249 9.63 -10.33 -8.64
N ALA A 250 10.30 -11.43 -8.37
CA ALA A 250 11.18 -12.11 -9.32
C ALA A 250 10.46 -13.07 -10.29
N MET A 251 9.16 -13.28 -10.13
CA MET A 251 8.36 -14.15 -10.99
C MET A 251 8.31 -13.65 -12.45
N GLU A 252 7.80 -14.45 -13.36
CA GLU A 252 7.57 -14.05 -14.75
C GLU A 252 6.47 -12.98 -14.85
N LYS A 253 6.67 -11.94 -15.66
CA LYS A 253 5.73 -10.81 -15.86
C LYS A 253 5.18 -10.20 -14.56
N PRO A 254 6.05 -9.90 -13.59
CA PRO A 254 5.63 -9.48 -12.27
C PRO A 254 5.06 -8.05 -12.26
N SER A 255 4.44 -7.65 -11.14
CA SER A 255 4.27 -6.22 -10.83
C SER A 255 5.64 -5.54 -10.67
N ASP A 256 5.72 -4.24 -10.85
CA ASP A 256 6.89 -3.43 -10.48
C ASP A 256 7.03 -3.26 -8.96
N HIS A 257 5.97 -3.59 -8.21
CA HIS A 257 5.98 -3.64 -6.75
C HIS A 257 6.22 -5.05 -6.22
N CYS A 258 6.71 -5.10 -4.98
CA CYS A 258 6.80 -6.31 -4.16
C CYS A 258 5.59 -6.36 -3.22
N PRO A 259 5.02 -7.51 -2.95
CA PRO A 259 4.09 -7.66 -1.83
C PRO A 259 4.79 -7.34 -0.51
N VAL A 260 4.05 -6.70 0.40
CA VAL A 260 4.47 -6.49 1.79
C VAL A 260 3.54 -7.30 2.68
N VAL A 261 4.12 -8.11 3.56
CA VAL A 261 3.42 -9.01 4.48
C VAL A 261 3.48 -8.46 5.88
N LEU A 262 2.39 -8.56 6.63
CA LEU A 262 2.30 -8.18 8.04
C LEU A 262 1.59 -9.30 8.82
N ASP A 263 2.18 -9.72 9.92
CA ASP A 263 1.59 -10.65 10.89
C ASP A 263 1.30 -9.93 12.21
N LEU A 264 0.08 -10.10 12.71
CA LEU A 264 -0.40 -9.54 13.98
C LEU A 264 -0.90 -10.64 14.91
N ASP A 265 -0.59 -10.53 16.20
CA ASP A 265 -1.14 -11.38 17.27
C ASP A 265 -2.56 -10.96 17.61
N LEU A 266 -3.47 -11.23 16.68
CA LEU A 266 -4.91 -10.92 16.76
C LEU A 266 -5.73 -12.11 16.27
N GLU A 267 -6.99 -12.16 16.68
CA GLU A 267 -7.97 -13.14 16.22
C GLU A 267 -9.28 -12.44 15.83
N PHE A 268 -9.90 -12.87 14.73
CA PHE A 268 -11.27 -12.46 14.38
C PHE A 268 -12.28 -13.11 15.33
N ILE A 269 -13.36 -12.36 15.65
CA ILE A 269 -14.46 -12.81 16.52
C ILE A 269 -15.84 -12.59 15.86
#